data_8dce12e9153ad3fa260bb320de251b2d
#
_entry.id   8dce12e9153ad3fa260bb320de251b2d
#
_cell.length_a   1.000
_cell.length_b   1.000
_cell.length_c   1.000
_cell.angle_alpha   90.00
_cell.angle_beta   90.00
_cell.angle_gamma   90.00
#
_symmetry.space_group_name_H-M   'P 1'
#
loop_
_entity.id
_entity.type
_entity.pdbx_description
1 polymer ?
#
loop_
_entity_poly.entity_id
_entity_poly.type
_entity_poly.pdbx_seq_one_letter_code
_entity_poly.pdbx_strand_id
1 'polypeptide(L)'
;MTVCTQTSFDFPVANRRRIQAGFTGGDVSSDGGLLLVRQADRKLQLTATLAKHLPDARDPTKVIHPLVTLLRQRLYGLCQGYEDLNDHDRLRTDVALQTAVEQDEELASASTLCRWENGADRQAAWLVHQGWVEQFIARHVTAPAELVLDLDATDDPLHGKQQGAFFHGYYRQYCFLPLYVFCGERLLGAYLRPSNIDVARHAWAIVALLVKRLRQAWPPVKIVVRGDSGFCRWRLLRWCDRHAVNYLIGLAKNERLLALAQPWIEQAATQYEQTQQKQRVFGVVEYAAHTWDRARRVIVKAEHTDKGRNPRFVVINLSGDAQSLYDELYCARGEMENRIKEQPLGLFADRTSCHGWWANQWRLLLSGLAYTLMEALRRIGLAGSELARAQCGTIRLKLLKIGAVLVRNTRRVRFLLAASCPYQELFATVVARLASG
;
A
#
# COMPACT_ATOMS: atom_id res chain seq x y z
N MET A 1 31.46 -18.75 -42.26
CA MET A 1 32.04 -17.58 -41.54
C MET A 1 30.95 -16.55 -41.41
N THR A 2 30.35 -16.45 -40.22
CA THR A 2 29.32 -15.44 -39.94
C THR A 2 30.05 -14.14 -39.62
N VAL A 3 30.00 -13.18 -40.54
CA VAL A 3 30.54 -11.83 -40.33
C VAL A 3 29.63 -11.15 -39.30
N CYS A 4 30.05 -11.14 -38.06
CA CYS A 4 29.39 -10.36 -36.99
C CYS A 4 29.81 -8.90 -37.20
N THR A 5 29.03 -8.14 -37.96
CA THR A 5 29.20 -6.69 -38.08
C THR A 5 28.78 -6.05 -36.74
N GLN A 6 29.72 -5.94 -35.82
CA GLN A 6 29.56 -5.13 -34.62
C GLN A 6 29.46 -3.66 -35.05
N THR A 7 28.24 -3.09 -34.97
CA THR A 7 28.03 -1.68 -35.30
C THR A 7 28.54 -0.85 -34.11
N SER A 8 29.61 -0.10 -34.33
CA SER A 8 30.12 0.90 -33.39
C SER A 8 29.57 2.28 -33.76
N PHE A 9 29.22 3.06 -32.79
CA PHE A 9 28.74 4.44 -32.92
C PHE A 9 29.79 5.40 -32.39
N ASP A 10 30.20 6.37 -33.20
CA ASP A 10 31.12 7.44 -32.81
C ASP A 10 30.33 8.70 -32.42
N PHE A 11 30.73 9.31 -31.33
CA PHE A 11 30.14 10.56 -30.80
C PHE A 11 31.19 11.66 -30.79
N PRO A 12 30.77 12.95 -30.70
CA PRO A 12 31.69 14.05 -30.56
C PRO A 12 32.69 13.88 -29.43
N VAL A 13 33.92 14.32 -29.67
CA VAL A 13 34.97 14.23 -28.67
C VAL A 13 34.63 15.03 -27.42
N ALA A 14 34.82 14.45 -26.24
CA ALA A 14 34.69 15.14 -24.96
C ALA A 14 36.06 15.15 -24.21
N ASN A 15 36.53 16.32 -23.80
CA ASN A 15 37.77 16.49 -23.05
C ASN A 15 38.99 15.75 -23.69
N ARG A 16 39.16 15.87 -25.01
CA ARG A 16 40.20 15.21 -25.85
C ARG A 16 40.06 13.68 -25.94
N ARG A 17 38.96 13.09 -25.48
CA ARG A 17 38.73 11.64 -25.59
C ARG A 17 37.70 11.34 -26.68
N ARG A 18 37.98 10.36 -27.50
CA ARG A 18 36.95 9.80 -28.44
C ARG A 18 35.91 9.06 -27.63
N ILE A 19 34.66 9.26 -27.99
CA ILE A 19 33.52 8.56 -27.38
C ILE A 19 32.97 7.57 -28.43
N GLN A 20 32.95 6.30 -28.04
CA GLN A 20 32.41 5.23 -28.86
C GLN A 20 31.39 4.41 -28.06
N ALA A 21 30.34 3.95 -28.69
CA ALA A 21 29.36 3.04 -28.11
C ALA A 21 29.11 1.85 -29.04
N GLY A 22 28.72 0.71 -28.48
CA GLY A 22 28.37 -0.49 -29.21
C GLY A 22 27.58 -1.45 -28.35
N PHE A 23 26.76 -2.28 -28.97
CA PHE A 23 25.95 -3.27 -28.24
C PHE A 23 26.74 -4.56 -27.97
N THR A 24 27.86 -4.42 -27.24
CA THR A 24 28.80 -5.49 -26.93
C THR A 24 28.88 -5.82 -25.44
N GLY A 25 28.00 -5.22 -24.62
CA GLY A 25 28.04 -5.32 -23.16
C GLY A 25 27.55 -6.65 -22.59
N GLY A 26 27.05 -7.57 -23.41
CA GLY A 26 26.39 -8.80 -22.94
C GLY A 26 25.04 -8.54 -22.32
N ASP A 27 24.57 -9.45 -21.45
CA ASP A 27 23.32 -9.30 -20.72
C ASP A 27 23.48 -8.26 -19.61
N VAL A 28 22.90 -7.09 -19.82
CA VAL A 28 22.93 -5.97 -18.87
C VAL A 28 21.50 -5.65 -18.42
N SER A 29 21.31 -5.51 -17.12
CA SER A 29 20.04 -5.07 -16.52
C SER A 29 20.25 -3.86 -15.62
N SER A 30 19.26 -2.97 -15.57
CA SER A 30 19.22 -1.88 -14.57
C SER A 30 18.67 -2.34 -13.21
N ASP A 31 18.24 -3.57 -13.11
CA ASP A 31 17.40 -4.10 -12.03
C ASP A 31 18.15 -5.11 -11.14
N GLY A 32 19.47 -4.94 -10.98
CA GLY A 32 20.32 -5.85 -10.21
C GLY A 32 19.87 -6.05 -8.74
N GLY A 33 19.18 -5.08 -8.16
CA GLY A 33 18.62 -5.19 -6.81
C GLY A 33 17.32 -6.00 -6.72
N LEU A 34 16.77 -6.47 -7.82
CA LEU A 34 15.52 -7.26 -7.85
C LEU A 34 15.60 -8.53 -6.98
N LEU A 35 16.81 -9.07 -6.79
CA LEU A 35 17.03 -10.21 -5.91
C LEU A 35 16.59 -9.95 -4.46
N LEU A 36 16.59 -8.70 -3.99
CA LEU A 36 16.07 -8.35 -2.66
C LEU A 36 14.55 -8.53 -2.58
N VAL A 37 13.83 -8.15 -3.62
CA VAL A 37 12.37 -8.37 -3.71
C VAL A 37 12.06 -9.86 -3.74
N ARG A 38 12.80 -10.64 -4.54
CA ARG A 38 12.70 -12.10 -4.56
C ARG A 38 12.93 -12.72 -3.19
N GLN A 39 13.95 -12.26 -2.45
CA GLN A 39 14.21 -12.77 -1.10
C GLN A 39 13.10 -12.39 -0.11
N ALA A 40 12.57 -11.17 -0.19
CA ALA A 40 11.41 -10.76 0.60
C ALA A 40 10.19 -11.67 0.30
N ASP A 41 9.90 -11.93 -0.98
CA ASP A 41 8.80 -12.82 -1.38
C ASP A 41 9.02 -14.26 -0.86
N ARG A 42 10.23 -14.80 -1.00
CA ARG A 42 10.58 -16.13 -0.48
C ARG A 42 10.40 -16.23 1.04
N LYS A 43 10.85 -15.20 1.76
CA LYS A 43 10.68 -15.15 3.22
C LYS A 43 9.21 -15.05 3.63
N LEU A 44 8.40 -14.37 2.85
CA LEU A 44 6.96 -14.24 3.06
C LEU A 44 6.17 -15.43 2.55
N GLN A 45 6.69 -16.20 1.62
CA GLN A 45 5.96 -17.19 0.82
C GLN A 45 4.70 -16.61 0.14
N LEU A 46 4.72 -15.29 -0.18
CA LEU A 46 3.54 -14.55 -0.63
C LEU A 46 3.01 -15.10 -1.95
N THR A 47 3.82 -15.01 -3.00
CA THR A 47 3.40 -15.45 -4.35
C THR A 47 3.14 -16.94 -4.41
N ALA A 48 3.97 -17.75 -3.75
CA ALA A 48 3.83 -19.21 -3.73
C ALA A 48 2.53 -19.65 -3.03
N THR A 49 2.18 -19.00 -1.91
CA THR A 49 0.93 -19.29 -1.19
C THR A 49 -0.29 -18.84 -1.97
N LEU A 50 -0.26 -17.61 -2.54
CA LEU A 50 -1.37 -17.11 -3.35
C LEU A 50 -1.61 -17.98 -4.58
N ALA A 51 -0.55 -18.36 -5.31
CA ALA A 51 -0.67 -19.17 -6.51
C ALA A 51 -1.30 -20.55 -6.26
N LYS A 52 -1.17 -21.10 -5.05
CA LYS A 52 -1.80 -22.39 -4.67
C LYS A 52 -3.31 -22.27 -4.45
N HIS A 53 -3.80 -21.07 -4.09
CA HIS A 53 -5.20 -20.88 -3.72
C HIS A 53 -6.01 -20.14 -4.78
N LEU A 54 -5.34 -19.32 -5.61
CA LEU A 54 -6.02 -18.58 -6.66
C LEU A 54 -6.53 -19.52 -7.77
N PRO A 55 -7.74 -19.31 -8.27
CA PRO A 55 -8.27 -20.09 -9.37
C PRO A 55 -7.47 -19.82 -10.66
N ASP A 56 -7.18 -20.85 -11.40
CA ASP A 56 -6.60 -20.77 -12.74
C ASP A 56 -7.54 -21.46 -13.71
N ALA A 57 -8.29 -20.68 -14.45
CA ALA A 57 -9.25 -21.17 -15.42
C ALA A 57 -8.62 -21.58 -16.77
N ARG A 58 -7.29 -21.47 -16.91
CA ARG A 58 -6.58 -21.84 -18.14
C ARG A 58 -6.52 -23.34 -18.31
N ASP A 59 -6.54 -23.81 -19.54
CA ASP A 59 -6.34 -25.20 -19.88
C ASP A 59 -4.93 -25.67 -19.45
N PRO A 60 -4.80 -26.61 -18.50
CA PRO A 60 -3.50 -27.04 -17.97
C PRO A 60 -2.53 -27.54 -19.06
N THR A 61 -3.05 -28.09 -20.14
CA THR A 61 -2.23 -28.61 -21.26
C THR A 61 -1.62 -27.52 -22.13
N LYS A 62 -2.12 -26.27 -22.01
CA LYS A 62 -1.70 -25.10 -22.78
C LYS A 62 -1.00 -24.04 -21.94
N VAL A 63 -0.82 -24.30 -20.64
CA VAL A 63 -0.16 -23.35 -19.73
C VAL A 63 1.35 -23.42 -19.94
N ILE A 64 1.92 -22.37 -20.56
CA ILE A 64 3.37 -22.19 -20.71
C ILE A 64 3.93 -21.52 -19.44
N HIS A 65 3.24 -20.52 -18.90
CA HIS A 65 3.68 -19.78 -17.72
C HIS A 65 2.79 -20.13 -16.53
N PRO A 66 3.30 -20.82 -15.49
CA PRO A 66 2.57 -21.10 -14.26
C PRO A 66 2.06 -19.83 -13.59
N LEU A 67 0.98 -19.93 -12.82
CA LEU A 67 0.37 -18.78 -12.14
C LEU A 67 1.35 -18.03 -11.21
N VAL A 68 2.21 -18.77 -10.52
CA VAL A 68 3.25 -18.18 -9.66
C VAL A 68 4.23 -17.32 -10.45
N THR A 69 4.56 -17.74 -11.68
CA THR A 69 5.44 -16.97 -12.57
C THR A 69 4.79 -15.66 -13.01
N LEU A 70 3.49 -15.70 -13.41
CA LEU A 70 2.74 -14.49 -13.78
C LEU A 70 2.65 -13.52 -12.60
N LEU A 71 2.33 -14.01 -11.40
CA LEU A 71 2.30 -13.21 -10.18
C LEU A 71 3.66 -12.54 -9.90
N ARG A 72 4.74 -13.32 -9.89
CA ARG A 72 6.09 -12.82 -9.64
C ARG A 72 6.50 -11.81 -10.70
N GLN A 73 6.32 -12.13 -11.97
CA GLN A 73 6.65 -11.23 -13.07
C GLN A 73 5.97 -9.87 -12.90
N ARG A 74 4.69 -9.88 -12.59
CA ARG A 74 3.92 -8.64 -12.45
C ARG A 74 4.27 -7.87 -11.18
N LEU A 75 4.33 -8.54 -10.03
CA LEU A 75 4.63 -7.90 -8.74
C LEU A 75 6.06 -7.36 -8.68
N TYR A 76 7.03 -8.10 -9.19
CA TYR A 76 8.42 -7.68 -9.23
C TYR A 76 8.60 -6.50 -10.19
N GLY A 77 7.90 -6.51 -11.33
CA GLY A 77 7.84 -5.38 -12.24
C GLY A 77 7.32 -4.11 -11.55
N LEU A 78 6.20 -4.19 -10.82
CA LEU A 78 5.66 -3.06 -10.05
C LEU A 78 6.64 -2.55 -8.98
N CYS A 79 7.31 -3.45 -8.24
CA CYS A 79 8.35 -3.06 -7.29
C CYS A 79 9.51 -2.33 -7.95
N GLN A 80 9.86 -2.71 -9.18
CA GLN A 80 10.91 -2.08 -9.99
C GLN A 80 10.47 -0.78 -10.66
N GLY A 81 9.19 -0.45 -10.66
CA GLY A 81 8.67 0.78 -11.24
C GLY A 81 8.12 0.63 -12.66
N TYR A 82 7.89 -0.58 -13.12
CA TYR A 82 7.25 -0.86 -14.40
C TYR A 82 5.73 -0.96 -14.20
N GLU A 83 5.05 0.11 -14.56
CA GLU A 83 3.61 0.24 -14.32
C GLU A 83 2.77 -0.44 -15.39
N ASP A 84 3.18 -0.33 -16.64
CA ASP A 84 2.42 -0.79 -17.78
C ASP A 84 2.72 -2.25 -18.16
N LEU A 85 1.71 -2.92 -18.70
CA LEU A 85 1.88 -4.27 -19.24
C LEU A 85 2.81 -4.27 -20.46
N ASN A 86 2.84 -3.19 -21.24
CA ASN A 86 3.70 -3.06 -22.42
C ASN A 86 5.20 -3.14 -22.08
N ASP A 87 5.60 -2.74 -20.87
CA ASP A 87 6.97 -2.90 -20.40
C ASP A 87 7.42 -4.36 -20.42
N HIS A 88 6.47 -5.28 -20.20
CA HIS A 88 6.76 -6.71 -20.14
C HIS A 88 7.12 -7.32 -21.48
N ASP A 89 6.87 -6.67 -22.61
CA ASP A 89 7.37 -7.14 -23.91
C ASP A 89 8.90 -7.02 -24.04
N ARG A 90 9.52 -6.12 -23.26
CA ARG A 90 10.98 -6.03 -23.11
C ARG A 90 11.46 -6.83 -21.90
N LEU A 91 10.78 -6.72 -20.78
CA LEU A 91 11.16 -7.38 -19.54
C LEU A 91 11.13 -8.91 -19.62
N ARG A 92 10.36 -9.49 -20.56
CA ARG A 92 10.29 -10.94 -20.74
C ARG A 92 11.64 -11.57 -21.11
N THR A 93 12.54 -10.81 -21.70
CA THR A 93 13.89 -11.25 -22.08
C THR A 93 14.97 -10.77 -21.12
N ASP A 94 14.63 -9.96 -20.10
CA ASP A 94 15.59 -9.51 -19.10
C ASP A 94 16.02 -10.66 -18.18
N VAL A 95 17.31 -10.99 -18.20
CA VAL A 95 17.87 -12.12 -17.44
C VAL A 95 17.77 -11.92 -15.94
N ALA A 96 17.78 -10.67 -15.43
CA ALA A 96 17.59 -10.40 -14.02
C ALA A 96 16.18 -10.76 -13.57
N LEU A 97 15.16 -10.36 -14.37
CA LEU A 97 13.77 -10.69 -14.06
C LEU A 97 13.51 -12.19 -14.25
N GLN A 98 14.01 -12.82 -15.32
CA GLN A 98 13.91 -14.28 -15.51
C GLN A 98 14.47 -15.03 -14.30
N THR A 99 15.67 -14.68 -13.85
CA THR A 99 16.30 -15.28 -12.68
C THR A 99 15.48 -15.04 -11.40
N ALA A 100 14.96 -13.83 -11.21
CA ALA A 100 14.18 -13.50 -10.02
C ALA A 100 12.86 -14.29 -9.95
N VAL A 101 12.19 -14.52 -11.09
CA VAL A 101 10.95 -15.31 -11.16
C VAL A 101 11.18 -16.81 -11.25
N GLU A 102 12.45 -17.25 -11.30
CA GLU A 102 12.86 -18.67 -11.34
C GLU A 102 12.51 -19.33 -12.68
N GLN A 103 12.77 -18.63 -13.78
CA GLN A 103 12.61 -19.11 -15.15
C GLN A 103 13.91 -18.91 -15.94
N ASP A 104 14.24 -19.85 -16.81
CA ASP A 104 15.41 -19.78 -17.69
C ASP A 104 15.07 -19.31 -19.12
N GLU A 105 13.78 -19.31 -19.47
CA GLU A 105 13.24 -18.94 -20.76
C GLU A 105 12.50 -17.60 -20.71
N GLU A 106 12.04 -17.15 -21.89
CA GLU A 106 11.24 -15.93 -21.98
C GLU A 106 10.00 -15.98 -21.10
N LEU A 107 9.74 -14.88 -20.42
CA LEU A 107 8.56 -14.71 -19.58
C LEU A 107 7.30 -14.38 -20.40
N ALA A 108 6.17 -14.26 -19.73
CA ALA A 108 4.90 -13.94 -20.38
C ALA A 108 4.94 -12.57 -21.07
N SER A 109 4.37 -12.52 -22.29
CA SER A 109 4.17 -11.27 -23.03
C SER A 109 3.11 -10.37 -22.37
N ALA A 110 3.12 -9.08 -22.73
CA ALA A 110 2.10 -8.12 -22.31
C ALA A 110 0.68 -8.63 -22.58
N SER A 111 0.43 -9.24 -23.74
CA SER A 111 -0.89 -9.78 -24.10
C SER A 111 -1.31 -10.97 -23.23
N THR A 112 -0.36 -11.80 -22.80
CA THR A 112 -0.63 -12.93 -21.89
C THR A 112 -0.98 -12.41 -20.49
N LEU A 113 -0.21 -11.46 -19.98
CA LEU A 113 -0.50 -10.80 -18.70
C LEU A 113 -1.84 -10.04 -18.75
N CYS A 114 -2.14 -9.35 -19.84
CA CYS A 114 -3.40 -8.66 -20.02
C CYS A 114 -4.61 -9.60 -19.95
N ARG A 115 -4.55 -10.75 -20.65
CA ARG A 115 -5.62 -11.75 -20.57
C ARG A 115 -5.78 -12.31 -19.17
N TRP A 116 -4.69 -12.56 -18.47
CA TRP A 116 -4.71 -13.04 -17.09
C TRP A 116 -5.30 -12.00 -16.15
N GLU A 117 -4.88 -10.73 -16.19
CA GLU A 117 -5.42 -9.66 -15.37
C GLU A 117 -6.92 -9.43 -15.63
N ASN A 118 -7.35 -9.48 -16.90
CA ASN A 118 -8.76 -9.32 -17.27
C ASN A 118 -9.62 -10.55 -16.91
N GLY A 119 -9.02 -11.70 -16.69
CA GLY A 119 -9.71 -12.92 -16.23
C GLY A 119 -9.96 -12.97 -14.73
N ALA A 120 -9.44 -12.03 -13.96
CA ALA A 120 -9.64 -11.99 -12.52
C ALA A 120 -11.13 -11.72 -12.16
N ASP A 121 -11.60 -12.37 -11.13
CA ASP A 121 -12.98 -12.33 -10.67
C ASP A 121 -13.11 -11.98 -9.17
N ARG A 122 -14.35 -12.02 -8.69
CA ARG A 122 -14.65 -11.81 -7.28
C ARG A 122 -13.97 -12.82 -6.37
N GLN A 123 -13.86 -14.07 -6.79
CA GLN A 123 -13.24 -15.13 -5.99
C GLN A 123 -11.74 -14.87 -5.82
N ALA A 124 -11.04 -14.54 -6.90
CA ALA A 124 -9.62 -14.18 -6.86
C ALA A 124 -9.38 -12.98 -5.92
N ALA A 125 -10.22 -11.93 -6.04
CA ALA A 125 -10.12 -10.77 -5.15
C ALA A 125 -10.35 -11.13 -3.68
N TRP A 126 -11.31 -11.98 -3.36
CA TRP A 126 -11.56 -12.46 -2.01
C TRP A 126 -10.38 -13.23 -1.44
N LEU A 127 -9.78 -14.13 -2.21
CA LEU A 127 -8.65 -14.96 -1.80
C LEU A 127 -7.39 -14.13 -1.51
N VAL A 128 -7.16 -13.04 -2.26
CA VAL A 128 -6.05 -12.12 -1.95
C VAL A 128 -6.29 -11.44 -0.59
N HIS A 129 -7.50 -10.95 -0.31
CA HIS A 129 -7.80 -10.34 0.98
C HIS A 129 -7.66 -11.34 2.14
N GLN A 130 -8.13 -12.57 1.96
CA GLN A 130 -7.87 -13.64 2.94
C GLN A 130 -6.37 -13.88 3.12
N GLY A 131 -5.61 -13.95 2.03
CA GLY A 131 -4.16 -14.14 2.06
C GLY A 131 -3.43 -13.07 2.87
N TRP A 132 -3.82 -11.79 2.76
CA TRP A 132 -3.26 -10.71 3.59
C TRP A 132 -3.53 -10.92 5.08
N VAL A 133 -4.76 -11.26 5.43
CA VAL A 133 -5.14 -11.47 6.84
C VAL A 133 -4.43 -12.70 7.42
N GLU A 134 -4.37 -13.81 6.68
CA GLU A 134 -3.65 -15.00 7.13
C GLU A 134 -2.14 -14.74 7.29
N GLN A 135 -1.52 -14.04 6.36
CA GLN A 135 -0.13 -13.63 6.49
C GLN A 135 0.10 -12.68 7.67
N PHE A 136 -0.82 -11.77 7.92
CA PHE A 136 -0.77 -10.90 9.09
C PHE A 136 -0.78 -11.71 10.37
N ILE A 137 -1.70 -12.68 10.49
CA ILE A 137 -1.83 -13.56 11.66
C ILE A 137 -0.57 -14.42 11.83
N ALA A 138 -0.13 -15.08 10.77
CA ALA A 138 1.01 -16.02 10.83
C ALA A 138 2.35 -15.35 11.24
N ARG A 139 2.46 -14.05 11.11
CA ARG A 139 3.67 -13.30 11.49
C ARG A 139 3.75 -12.86 12.95
N HIS A 140 2.69 -13.06 13.71
CA HIS A 140 2.68 -12.77 15.12
C HIS A 140 3.04 -14.03 15.89
N VAL A 141 4.23 -14.06 16.49
CA VAL A 141 4.68 -15.17 17.35
C VAL A 141 3.81 -15.29 18.61
N THR A 142 3.35 -14.15 19.11
CA THR A 142 2.46 -14.01 20.27
C THR A 142 1.21 -13.25 19.89
N ALA A 143 0.09 -13.56 20.52
CA ALA A 143 -1.15 -12.80 20.34
C ALA A 143 -0.93 -11.33 20.72
N PRO A 144 -1.28 -10.36 19.85
CA PRO A 144 -1.20 -8.96 20.20
C PRO A 144 -2.26 -8.61 21.25
N ALA A 145 -1.91 -7.74 22.20
CA ALA A 145 -2.87 -7.26 23.19
C ALA A 145 -3.94 -6.36 22.57
N GLU A 146 -3.54 -5.54 21.61
CA GLU A 146 -4.41 -4.59 20.91
C GLU A 146 -4.01 -4.48 19.44
N LEU A 147 -5.00 -4.26 18.57
CA LEU A 147 -4.85 -3.96 17.15
C LEU A 147 -5.63 -2.70 16.79
N VAL A 148 -4.98 -1.79 16.08
CA VAL A 148 -5.62 -0.59 15.53
C VAL A 148 -5.86 -0.81 14.03
N LEU A 149 -7.12 -0.81 13.63
CA LEU A 149 -7.54 -0.90 12.23
C LEU A 149 -7.84 0.49 11.70
N ASP A 150 -7.01 0.98 10.81
CA ASP A 150 -7.16 2.26 10.14
C ASP A 150 -7.98 2.12 8.87
N LEU A 151 -9.03 2.91 8.76
CA LEU A 151 -9.88 3.02 7.58
C LEU A 151 -9.60 4.33 6.86
N ASP A 152 -9.37 4.26 5.57
CA ASP A 152 -9.33 5.44 4.72
C ASP A 152 -9.81 5.15 3.30
N ALA A 153 -10.28 6.18 2.61
CA ALA A 153 -10.68 6.12 1.24
C ALA A 153 -10.07 7.31 0.48
N THR A 154 -9.50 7.02 -0.66
CA THR A 154 -8.94 8.05 -1.54
C THR A 154 -9.58 7.97 -2.91
N ASP A 155 -9.43 9.01 -3.71
CA ASP A 155 -9.81 8.98 -5.10
C ASP A 155 -8.78 8.20 -5.94
N ASP A 156 -9.27 7.60 -7.00
CA ASP A 156 -8.50 6.93 -8.04
C ASP A 156 -9.01 7.45 -9.38
N PRO A 157 -8.31 8.45 -9.99
CA PRO A 157 -8.77 9.16 -11.17
C PRO A 157 -8.95 8.27 -12.39
N LEU A 158 -10.01 8.49 -13.14
CA LEU A 158 -10.35 7.73 -14.34
C LEU A 158 -10.30 8.61 -15.59
N HIS A 159 -9.71 8.09 -16.64
CA HIS A 159 -9.49 8.81 -17.90
C HIS A 159 -10.26 8.19 -19.08
N GLY A 160 -11.19 7.26 -18.82
CA GLY A 160 -11.93 6.56 -19.85
C GLY A 160 -13.33 6.11 -19.40
N LYS A 161 -13.94 5.21 -20.16
CA LYS A 161 -15.29 4.67 -19.90
C LYS A 161 -15.22 3.33 -19.16
N GLN A 162 -14.59 3.34 -17.98
CA GLN A 162 -14.51 2.16 -17.12
C GLN A 162 -15.87 1.85 -16.50
N GLN A 163 -16.15 0.57 -16.33
CA GLN A 163 -17.35 0.13 -15.61
C GLN A 163 -17.33 0.65 -14.16
N GLY A 164 -18.36 1.37 -13.75
CA GLY A 164 -18.43 1.97 -12.40
C GLY A 164 -17.74 3.32 -12.27
N ALA A 165 -17.41 3.98 -13.40
CA ALA A 165 -16.92 5.35 -13.42
C ALA A 165 -18.07 6.32 -13.15
N PHE A 166 -17.94 7.13 -12.09
CA PHE A 166 -18.88 8.19 -11.74
C PHE A 166 -18.14 9.48 -11.43
N PHE A 167 -18.80 10.62 -11.63
CA PHE A 167 -18.27 11.92 -11.23
C PHE A 167 -18.40 12.11 -9.71
N HIS A 168 -17.33 12.48 -9.06
CA HIS A 168 -17.32 12.76 -7.62
C HIS A 168 -17.21 14.28 -7.38
N GLY A 169 -18.25 14.87 -6.75
CA GLY A 169 -18.34 16.32 -6.57
C GLY A 169 -17.23 16.93 -5.71
N TYR A 170 -16.75 16.22 -4.69
CA TYR A 170 -15.66 16.69 -3.83
C TYR A 170 -14.31 16.74 -4.57
N TYR A 171 -13.98 15.66 -5.31
CA TYR A 171 -12.73 15.56 -6.09
C TYR A 171 -12.82 16.27 -7.46
N ARG A 172 -14.03 16.63 -7.90
CA ARG A 172 -14.32 17.30 -9.19
C ARG A 172 -13.81 16.54 -10.42
N GLN A 173 -13.87 15.21 -10.37
CA GLN A 173 -13.42 14.34 -11.44
C GLN A 173 -14.16 13.00 -11.44
N TYR A 174 -14.08 12.28 -12.56
CA TYR A 174 -14.46 10.87 -12.60
C TYR A 174 -13.40 10.05 -11.89
N CYS A 175 -13.81 9.25 -10.93
CA CYS A 175 -12.88 8.42 -10.18
C CYS A 175 -13.56 7.16 -9.62
N PHE A 176 -12.76 6.19 -9.23
CA PHE A 176 -13.15 5.23 -8.20
C PHE A 176 -12.87 5.80 -6.81
N LEU A 177 -13.40 5.12 -5.79
CA LEU A 177 -13.21 5.48 -4.39
C LEU A 177 -12.76 4.24 -3.59
N PRO A 178 -11.53 3.73 -3.81
CA PRO A 178 -11.02 2.57 -3.09
C PRO A 178 -11.01 2.82 -1.58
N LEU A 179 -11.36 1.75 -0.84
CA LEU A 179 -11.26 1.69 0.61
C LEU A 179 -10.06 0.85 0.99
N TYR A 180 -9.17 1.43 1.78
CA TYR A 180 -8.03 0.74 2.36
C TYR A 180 -8.26 0.44 3.84
N VAL A 181 -7.74 -0.69 4.28
CA VAL A 181 -7.68 -1.07 5.70
C VAL A 181 -6.25 -1.44 6.04
N PHE A 182 -5.68 -0.71 7.00
CA PHE A 182 -4.34 -0.98 7.51
C PHE A 182 -4.37 -1.38 8.98
N CYS A 183 -3.34 -2.12 9.41
CA CYS A 183 -2.97 -2.29 10.81
C CYS A 183 -1.49 -1.94 10.95
N GLY A 184 -1.21 -0.75 11.49
CA GLY A 184 0.11 -0.16 11.41
C GLY A 184 0.54 0.05 9.96
N GLU A 185 1.69 -0.49 9.58
CA GLU A 185 2.19 -0.41 8.20
C GLU A 185 1.66 -1.52 7.27
N ARG A 186 0.88 -2.47 7.79
CA ARG A 186 0.42 -3.65 7.05
C ARG A 186 -0.94 -3.45 6.42
N LEU A 187 -1.01 -3.65 5.12
CA LEU A 187 -2.26 -3.65 4.37
C LEU A 187 -3.05 -4.92 4.66
N LEU A 188 -4.30 -4.79 5.09
CA LEU A 188 -5.24 -5.88 5.33
C LEU A 188 -6.37 -5.93 4.31
N GLY A 189 -6.58 -4.85 3.57
CA GLY A 189 -7.60 -4.79 2.54
C GLY A 189 -7.50 -3.57 1.64
N ALA A 190 -7.83 -3.76 0.36
CA ALA A 190 -7.92 -2.72 -0.66
C ALA A 190 -9.12 -3.03 -1.57
N TYR A 191 -10.22 -2.33 -1.37
CA TYR A 191 -11.49 -2.60 -2.03
C TYR A 191 -11.85 -1.48 -3.01
N LEU A 192 -11.86 -1.77 -4.29
CA LEU A 192 -12.34 -0.86 -5.30
C LEU A 192 -13.84 -0.57 -5.07
N ARG A 193 -14.23 0.69 -5.20
CA ARG A 193 -15.63 1.10 -5.04
C ARG A 193 -15.96 2.20 -6.05
N PRO A 194 -17.20 2.27 -6.55
CA PRO A 194 -17.60 3.40 -7.37
C PRO A 194 -17.68 4.67 -6.53
N SER A 195 -17.43 5.83 -7.13
CA SER A 195 -17.36 7.10 -6.39
C SER A 195 -18.73 7.74 -6.08
N ASN A 196 -19.82 7.19 -6.62
CA ASN A 196 -21.19 7.67 -6.36
C ASN A 196 -21.82 7.10 -5.08
N ILE A 197 -21.01 6.56 -4.18
CA ILE A 197 -21.46 6.00 -2.90
C ILE A 197 -20.93 6.81 -1.72
N ASP A 198 -21.57 6.65 -0.56
CA ASP A 198 -21.03 7.19 0.70
C ASP A 198 -19.65 6.59 1.02
N VAL A 199 -18.71 7.42 1.46
CA VAL A 199 -17.33 7.02 1.74
C VAL A 199 -17.21 5.89 2.77
N ALA A 200 -18.16 5.79 3.71
CA ALA A 200 -18.22 4.70 4.70
C ALA A 200 -19.03 3.48 4.20
N ARG A 201 -19.54 3.51 2.97
CA ARG A 201 -20.30 2.38 2.42
C ARG A 201 -19.43 1.11 2.48
N HIS A 202 -19.99 0.01 2.98
CA HIS A 202 -19.37 -1.29 3.21
C HIS A 202 -18.32 -1.33 4.36
N ALA A 203 -17.87 -0.20 4.93
CA ALA A 203 -16.82 -0.18 5.95
C ALA A 203 -17.16 -1.09 7.14
N TRP A 204 -18.39 -1.00 7.71
CA TRP A 204 -18.79 -1.83 8.84
C TRP A 204 -18.75 -3.34 8.53
N ALA A 205 -19.13 -3.75 7.31
CA ALA A 205 -19.12 -5.16 6.91
C ALA A 205 -17.70 -5.70 6.75
N ILE A 206 -16.81 -4.89 6.17
CA ILE A 206 -15.39 -5.21 6.02
C ILE A 206 -14.73 -5.33 7.40
N VAL A 207 -14.97 -4.37 8.29
CA VAL A 207 -14.48 -4.42 9.68
C VAL A 207 -15.02 -5.67 10.39
N ALA A 208 -16.30 -6.01 10.21
CA ALA A 208 -16.90 -7.19 10.82
C ALA A 208 -16.21 -8.50 10.38
N LEU A 209 -15.88 -8.63 9.11
CA LEU A 209 -15.14 -9.79 8.58
C LEU A 209 -13.72 -9.87 9.17
N LEU A 210 -13.02 -8.76 9.20
CA LEU A 210 -11.67 -8.69 9.79
C LEU A 210 -11.68 -9.01 11.29
N VAL A 211 -12.55 -8.37 12.06
CA VAL A 211 -12.70 -8.60 13.50
C VAL A 211 -13.04 -10.07 13.78
N LYS A 212 -13.99 -10.65 13.03
CA LYS A 212 -14.34 -12.07 13.17
C LYS A 212 -13.11 -12.96 12.99
N ARG A 213 -12.32 -12.76 11.92
CA ARG A 213 -11.16 -13.59 11.62
C ARG A 213 -10.03 -13.37 12.63
N LEU A 214 -9.75 -12.12 13.01
CA LEU A 214 -8.71 -11.78 13.99
C LEU A 214 -9.02 -12.36 15.38
N ARG A 215 -10.29 -12.31 15.82
CA ARG A 215 -10.72 -12.91 17.10
C ARG A 215 -10.78 -14.43 17.07
N GLN A 216 -10.94 -15.05 15.90
CA GLN A 216 -10.74 -16.50 15.78
C GLN A 216 -9.31 -16.90 16.04
N ALA A 217 -8.33 -16.11 15.60
CA ALA A 217 -6.91 -16.34 15.86
C ALA A 217 -6.52 -15.93 17.30
N TRP A 218 -7.05 -14.82 17.78
CA TRP A 218 -6.72 -14.21 19.07
C TRP A 218 -7.98 -13.77 19.82
N PRO A 219 -8.66 -14.67 20.54
CA PRO A 219 -9.93 -14.37 21.21
C PRO A 219 -9.91 -13.13 22.12
N PRO A 220 -8.85 -12.88 22.93
CA PRO A 220 -8.82 -11.76 23.88
C PRO A 220 -8.38 -10.42 23.23
N VAL A 221 -8.06 -10.39 21.93
CA VAL A 221 -7.49 -9.20 21.30
C VAL A 221 -8.45 -8.01 21.36
N LYS A 222 -7.96 -6.89 21.85
CA LYS A 222 -8.66 -5.61 21.78
C LYS A 222 -8.50 -5.04 20.38
N ILE A 223 -9.59 -4.57 19.79
CA ILE A 223 -9.58 -3.99 18.45
C ILE A 223 -10.12 -2.57 18.54
N VAL A 224 -9.37 -1.65 17.95
CA VAL A 224 -9.71 -0.23 17.82
C VAL A 224 -9.85 0.09 16.33
N VAL A 225 -10.96 0.68 15.94
CA VAL A 225 -11.18 1.20 14.58
C VAL A 225 -10.92 2.69 14.58
N ARG A 226 -10.10 3.14 13.62
CA ARG A 226 -9.72 4.52 13.46
C ARG A 226 -10.08 4.98 12.04
N GLY A 227 -10.59 6.21 11.90
CA GLY A 227 -10.95 6.76 10.60
C GLY A 227 -11.20 8.26 10.64
N ASP A 228 -11.29 8.88 9.49
CA ASP A 228 -11.65 10.28 9.37
C ASP A 228 -13.15 10.52 9.56
N SER A 229 -13.62 11.75 9.40
CA SER A 229 -15.03 12.13 9.55
C SER A 229 -15.96 11.49 8.52
N GLY A 230 -15.43 11.04 7.39
CA GLY A 230 -16.17 10.33 6.37
C GLY A 230 -16.70 8.99 6.87
N PHE A 231 -16.00 8.35 7.80
CA PHE A 231 -16.40 7.07 8.40
C PHE A 231 -17.33 7.20 9.60
N CYS A 232 -17.63 8.42 10.06
CA CYS A 232 -18.51 8.62 11.21
C CYS A 232 -19.98 8.36 10.82
N ARG A 233 -20.36 7.11 10.74
CA ARG A 233 -21.71 6.66 10.40
C ARG A 233 -22.28 5.77 11.50
N TRP A 234 -23.54 5.99 11.84
CA TRP A 234 -24.22 5.30 12.94
C TRP A 234 -24.14 3.75 12.83
N ARG A 235 -24.16 3.20 11.63
CA ARG A 235 -24.06 1.75 11.41
C ARG A 235 -22.73 1.18 11.87
N LEU A 236 -21.63 1.85 11.57
CA LEU A 236 -20.29 1.44 12.02
C LEU A 236 -20.17 1.58 13.53
N LEU A 237 -20.53 2.75 14.09
CA LEU A 237 -20.44 3.02 15.53
C LEU A 237 -21.27 2.02 16.33
N ARG A 238 -22.55 1.81 15.94
CA ARG A 238 -23.45 0.85 16.60
C ARG A 238 -22.93 -0.58 16.49
N TRP A 239 -22.38 -0.96 15.35
CA TRP A 239 -21.80 -2.28 15.19
C TRP A 239 -20.60 -2.47 16.13
N CYS A 240 -19.68 -1.50 16.20
CA CYS A 240 -18.55 -1.51 17.11
C CYS A 240 -18.99 -1.64 18.58
N ASP A 241 -19.95 -0.81 19.00
CA ASP A 241 -20.48 -0.85 20.38
C ASP A 241 -21.04 -2.24 20.74
N ARG A 242 -21.77 -2.88 19.81
CA ARG A 242 -22.40 -4.19 20.05
C ARG A 242 -21.42 -5.34 20.07
N HIS A 243 -20.23 -5.17 19.46
CA HIS A 243 -19.24 -6.23 19.31
C HIS A 243 -17.98 -5.98 20.14
N ALA A 244 -18.04 -5.08 21.13
CA ALA A 244 -16.90 -4.71 21.97
C ALA A 244 -15.66 -4.34 21.15
N VAL A 245 -15.86 -3.56 20.08
CA VAL A 245 -14.81 -2.96 19.27
C VAL A 245 -14.70 -1.49 19.64
N ASN A 246 -13.51 -1.05 19.97
CA ASN A 246 -13.25 0.35 20.27
C ASN A 246 -13.13 1.18 19.00
N TYR A 247 -13.32 2.50 19.11
CA TYR A 247 -13.15 3.38 17.98
C TYR A 247 -12.73 4.80 18.36
N LEU A 248 -11.98 5.44 17.44
CA LEU A 248 -11.72 6.88 17.37
C LEU A 248 -11.97 7.33 15.94
N ILE A 249 -13.06 8.02 15.70
CA ILE A 249 -13.46 8.43 14.36
C ILE A 249 -13.69 9.94 14.35
N GLY A 250 -13.08 10.62 13.38
CA GLY A 250 -13.29 12.04 13.18
C GLY A 250 -14.78 12.35 13.07
N LEU A 251 -15.20 13.52 13.52
CA LEU A 251 -16.57 13.99 13.41
C LEU A 251 -16.60 15.38 12.76
N ALA A 252 -17.35 15.52 11.69
CA ALA A 252 -17.50 16.80 11.00
C ALA A 252 -18.15 17.83 11.93
N LYS A 253 -17.60 19.04 11.95
CA LYS A 253 -18.15 20.15 12.74
C LYS A 253 -19.53 20.54 12.25
N ASN A 254 -20.40 20.87 13.18
CA ASN A 254 -21.72 21.46 12.95
C ASN A 254 -22.06 22.44 14.08
N GLU A 255 -23.11 23.24 13.90
CA GLU A 255 -23.49 24.30 14.86
C GLU A 255 -23.71 23.78 16.27
N ARG A 256 -24.38 22.65 16.41
CA ARG A 256 -24.65 22.04 17.74
C ARG A 256 -23.36 21.60 18.44
N LEU A 257 -22.40 21.02 17.70
CA LEU A 257 -21.09 20.67 18.27
C LEU A 257 -20.28 21.92 18.63
N LEU A 258 -20.34 22.95 17.81
CA LEU A 258 -19.67 24.21 18.09
C LEU A 258 -20.26 24.87 19.36
N ALA A 259 -21.57 24.87 19.51
CA ALA A 259 -22.22 25.39 20.71
C ALA A 259 -21.82 24.61 21.98
N LEU A 260 -21.78 23.28 21.92
CA LEU A 260 -21.32 22.45 23.02
C LEU A 260 -19.84 22.67 23.36
N ALA A 261 -19.02 22.96 22.37
CA ALA A 261 -17.58 23.17 22.52
C ALA A 261 -17.19 24.62 22.88
N GLN A 262 -18.14 25.52 22.93
CA GLN A 262 -17.91 26.97 23.13
C GLN A 262 -16.97 27.31 24.29
N PRO A 263 -17.09 26.70 25.48
CA PRO A 263 -16.21 27.01 26.60
C PRO A 263 -14.72 26.78 26.30
N TRP A 264 -14.39 25.66 25.65
CA TRP A 264 -13.00 25.34 25.27
C TRP A 264 -12.50 26.20 24.10
N ILE A 265 -13.40 26.56 23.17
CA ILE A 265 -13.08 27.44 22.04
C ILE A 265 -12.74 28.85 22.55
N GLU A 266 -13.52 29.38 23.50
CA GLU A 266 -13.26 30.68 24.12
C GLU A 266 -11.98 30.65 24.95
N GLN A 267 -11.78 29.61 25.75
CA GLN A 267 -10.55 29.44 26.52
C GLN A 267 -9.31 29.46 25.63
N ALA A 268 -9.32 28.71 24.52
CA ALA A 268 -8.21 28.70 23.57
C ALA A 268 -8.00 30.09 22.92
N ALA A 269 -9.06 30.83 22.62
CA ALA A 269 -8.99 32.16 22.07
C ALA A 269 -8.37 33.15 23.08
N THR A 270 -8.84 33.16 24.33
CA THR A 270 -8.30 34.01 25.41
C THR A 270 -6.82 33.73 25.66
N GLN A 271 -6.41 32.47 25.70
CA GLN A 271 -4.99 32.08 25.84
C GLN A 271 -4.16 32.56 24.66
N TYR A 272 -4.71 32.49 23.45
CA TYR A 272 -4.02 33.00 22.26
C TYR A 272 -3.86 34.53 22.30
N GLU A 273 -4.89 35.28 22.70
CA GLU A 273 -4.82 36.73 22.86
C GLU A 273 -3.72 37.15 23.83
N GLN A 274 -3.53 36.37 24.91
CA GLN A 274 -2.52 36.64 25.95
C GLN A 274 -1.10 36.30 25.48
N THR A 275 -0.93 35.22 24.73
CA THR A 275 0.40 34.66 24.42
C THR A 275 0.86 34.93 22.99
N GLN A 276 -0.07 35.25 22.09
CA GLN A 276 0.15 35.36 20.64
C GLN A 276 0.77 34.06 20.03
N GLN A 277 0.64 32.96 20.73
CA GLN A 277 1.13 31.68 20.33
C GLN A 277 -0.02 30.68 20.17
N LYS A 278 0.14 29.72 19.25
CA LYS A 278 -0.83 28.64 19.03
C LYS A 278 -1.25 27.99 20.36
N GLN A 279 -2.56 27.99 20.61
CA GLN A 279 -3.14 27.37 21.80
C GLN A 279 -4.00 26.18 21.44
N ARG A 280 -4.02 25.19 22.34
CA ARG A 280 -4.82 23.98 22.21
C ARG A 280 -5.43 23.64 23.56
N VAL A 281 -6.75 23.56 23.62
CA VAL A 281 -7.50 23.15 24.80
C VAL A 281 -8.33 21.91 24.46
N PHE A 282 -8.34 20.94 25.36
CA PHE A 282 -9.07 19.71 25.17
C PHE A 282 -10.25 19.60 26.14
N GLY A 283 -11.33 19.00 25.66
CA GLY A 283 -12.50 18.71 26.46
C GLY A 283 -13.25 17.49 25.94
N VAL A 284 -14.28 17.08 26.66
CA VAL A 284 -15.15 15.97 26.27
C VAL A 284 -16.59 16.42 26.44
N VAL A 285 -17.40 16.16 25.42
CA VAL A 285 -18.85 16.39 25.44
C VAL A 285 -19.60 15.10 25.12
N GLU A 286 -20.82 14.99 25.62
CA GLU A 286 -21.78 13.99 25.18
C GLU A 286 -22.58 14.55 23.99
N TYR A 287 -22.55 13.83 22.86
CA TYR A 287 -23.22 14.27 21.64
C TYR A 287 -23.96 13.11 20.97
N ALA A 288 -25.13 13.41 20.44
CA ALA A 288 -25.88 12.51 19.57
C ALA A 288 -26.27 13.24 18.30
N ALA A 289 -25.85 12.74 17.14
CA ALA A 289 -26.41 13.17 15.87
C ALA A 289 -27.86 12.65 15.73
N HIS A 290 -28.65 13.30 14.89
CA HIS A 290 -30.07 12.93 14.70
C HIS A 290 -30.28 11.45 14.30
N THR A 291 -29.34 10.87 13.57
CA THR A 291 -29.38 9.48 13.11
C THR A 291 -28.79 8.48 14.12
N TRP A 292 -28.23 8.93 15.22
CA TRP A 292 -27.60 8.04 16.20
C TRP A 292 -28.62 7.46 17.16
N ASP A 293 -28.39 6.21 17.56
CA ASP A 293 -29.21 5.47 18.52
C ASP A 293 -29.00 5.89 19.97
N ARG A 294 -27.90 6.57 20.27
CA ARG A 294 -27.55 7.07 21.61
C ARG A 294 -26.54 8.22 21.55
N ALA A 295 -26.40 8.94 22.63
CA ALA A 295 -25.29 9.87 22.83
C ALA A 295 -23.97 9.11 23.01
N ARG A 296 -22.88 9.72 22.52
CA ARG A 296 -21.52 9.20 22.61
C ARG A 296 -20.55 10.29 23.04
N ARG A 297 -19.48 9.87 23.66
CA ARG A 297 -18.38 10.76 24.03
C ARG A 297 -17.71 11.31 22.79
N VAL A 298 -17.48 12.61 22.78
CA VAL A 298 -16.77 13.31 21.70
C VAL A 298 -15.66 14.14 22.31
N ILE A 299 -14.43 13.88 21.89
CA ILE A 299 -13.29 14.73 22.21
C ILE A 299 -13.44 16.01 21.41
N VAL A 300 -13.33 17.14 22.11
CA VAL A 300 -13.19 18.47 21.56
C VAL A 300 -11.71 18.85 21.64
N LYS A 301 -11.08 19.12 20.49
CA LYS A 301 -9.81 19.81 20.43
C LYS A 301 -10.08 21.23 19.95
N ALA A 302 -10.12 22.18 20.85
CA ALA A 302 -10.22 23.60 20.53
C ALA A 302 -8.82 24.13 20.25
N GLU A 303 -8.58 24.57 19.02
CA GLU A 303 -7.30 25.14 18.60
C GLU A 303 -7.51 26.58 18.14
N HIS A 304 -6.61 27.47 18.56
CA HIS A 304 -6.52 28.83 18.04
C HIS A 304 -5.12 29.10 17.52
N THR A 305 -5.04 29.65 16.32
CA THR A 305 -3.78 29.99 15.63
C THR A 305 -3.90 31.39 15.02
N ASP A 306 -2.86 31.85 14.36
CA ASP A 306 -2.86 33.08 13.54
C ASP A 306 -3.98 33.09 12.44
N LYS A 307 -4.45 31.89 12.05
CA LYS A 307 -5.58 31.70 11.11
C LYS A 307 -6.95 31.68 11.80
N GLY A 308 -6.99 31.88 13.11
CA GLY A 308 -8.20 31.88 13.91
C GLY A 308 -8.57 30.53 14.52
N ARG A 309 -9.85 30.37 14.85
CA ARG A 309 -10.41 29.21 15.55
C ARG A 309 -10.49 27.99 14.64
N ASN A 310 -9.95 26.86 15.08
CA ASN A 310 -9.95 25.60 14.33
C ASN A 310 -10.33 24.41 15.22
N PRO A 311 -11.57 24.31 15.68
CA PRO A 311 -12.00 23.18 16.50
C PRO A 311 -12.07 21.89 15.68
N ARG A 312 -11.70 20.76 16.31
CA ARG A 312 -11.80 19.41 15.77
C ARG A 312 -12.54 18.51 16.76
N PHE A 313 -13.23 17.53 16.22
CA PHE A 313 -14.07 16.61 16.99
C PHE A 313 -13.75 15.17 16.64
N VAL A 314 -13.68 14.31 17.66
CA VAL A 314 -13.45 12.86 17.48
C VAL A 314 -14.43 12.11 18.38
N VAL A 315 -15.28 11.28 17.78
CA VAL A 315 -16.17 10.39 18.52
C VAL A 315 -15.41 9.15 18.98
N ILE A 316 -15.63 8.78 20.25
CA ILE A 316 -14.92 7.68 20.91
C ILE A 316 -15.87 6.85 21.77
N ASN A 317 -15.46 5.60 22.04
CA ASN A 317 -16.00 4.77 23.12
C ASN A 317 -14.92 4.28 24.10
N LEU A 318 -13.71 4.84 24.00
CA LEU A 318 -12.60 4.58 24.90
C LEU A 318 -12.69 5.46 26.15
N SER A 319 -12.20 4.94 27.28
CA SER A 319 -11.90 5.72 28.48
C SER A 319 -10.46 6.25 28.40
N GLY A 320 -10.19 7.37 29.04
CA GLY A 320 -8.86 7.96 29.12
C GLY A 320 -8.87 9.48 28.95
N ASP A 321 -7.69 10.07 29.05
CA ASP A 321 -7.48 11.49 28.87
C ASP A 321 -7.72 11.91 27.41
N ALA A 322 -8.44 13.02 27.22
CA ALA A 322 -8.84 13.48 25.90
C ALA A 322 -7.65 13.87 25.02
N GLN A 323 -6.65 14.52 25.61
CA GLN A 323 -5.46 14.96 24.88
C GLN A 323 -4.61 13.76 24.45
N SER A 324 -4.32 12.83 25.34
CA SER A 324 -3.55 11.62 25.03
C SER A 324 -4.24 10.77 23.95
N LEU A 325 -5.56 10.55 24.07
CA LEU A 325 -6.32 9.83 23.04
C LEU A 325 -6.30 10.53 21.68
N TYR A 326 -6.31 11.86 21.68
CA TYR A 326 -6.25 12.62 20.44
C TYR A 326 -4.84 12.61 19.85
N ASP A 327 -3.82 12.99 20.64
CA ASP A 327 -2.46 13.21 20.14
C ASP A 327 -1.74 11.89 19.82
N GLU A 328 -1.81 10.91 20.73
CA GLU A 328 -1.06 9.67 20.62
C GLU A 328 -1.80 8.61 19.78
N LEU A 329 -3.13 8.51 19.93
CA LEU A 329 -3.87 7.46 19.25
C LEU A 329 -4.55 7.97 17.97
N TYR A 330 -5.30 9.08 17.99
CA TYR A 330 -6.00 9.55 16.79
C TYR A 330 -5.06 10.13 15.75
N CYS A 331 -4.09 10.99 16.13
CA CYS A 331 -3.18 11.65 15.20
C CYS A 331 -2.18 10.68 14.55
N ALA A 332 -1.89 9.53 15.16
CA ALA A 332 -1.06 8.49 14.56
C ALA A 332 -1.66 7.91 13.25
N ARG A 333 -2.92 8.22 12.92
CA ARG A 333 -3.54 7.92 11.62
C ARG A 333 -2.78 8.55 10.43
N GLY A 334 -2.08 9.66 10.65
CA GLY A 334 -1.33 10.33 9.58
C GLY A 334 -0.25 9.45 8.94
N GLU A 335 0.28 8.46 9.64
CA GLU A 335 1.23 7.51 9.04
C GLU A 335 0.57 6.63 7.98
N MET A 336 -0.67 6.20 8.19
CA MET A 336 -1.42 5.43 7.20
C MET A 336 -1.69 6.22 5.92
N GLU A 337 -2.01 7.53 6.02
CA GLU A 337 -2.18 8.39 4.85
C GLU A 337 -0.93 8.40 3.96
N ASN A 338 0.26 8.39 4.56
CA ASN A 338 1.52 8.28 3.82
C ASN A 338 1.64 6.91 3.13
N ARG A 339 1.19 5.82 3.78
CA ARG A 339 1.22 4.47 3.19
C ARG A 339 0.23 4.34 2.03
N ILE A 340 -0.93 4.97 2.13
CA ILE A 340 -1.89 5.02 1.02
C ILE A 340 -1.28 5.80 -0.16
N LYS A 341 -0.64 6.95 0.08
CA LYS A 341 0.02 7.72 -0.96
C LYS A 341 1.14 6.95 -1.68
N GLU A 342 1.82 6.03 -1.02
CA GLU A 342 2.81 5.17 -1.67
C GLU A 342 2.20 4.24 -2.74
N GLN A 343 0.93 3.89 -2.61
CA GLN A 343 0.27 2.98 -3.55
C GLN A 343 0.10 3.61 -4.95
N PRO A 344 -0.57 4.76 -5.14
CA PRO A 344 -0.63 5.39 -6.44
C PRO A 344 0.74 5.94 -6.89
N LEU A 345 1.46 6.67 -6.01
CA LEU A 345 2.68 7.37 -6.39
C LEU A 345 3.89 6.46 -6.60
N GLY A 346 3.93 5.31 -5.94
CA GLY A 346 5.09 4.41 -5.96
C GLY A 346 4.83 3.04 -6.56
N LEU A 347 3.58 2.58 -6.55
CA LEU A 347 3.20 1.21 -6.95
C LEU A 347 2.00 1.19 -7.90
N PHE A 348 1.63 2.36 -8.43
CA PHE A 348 0.69 2.51 -9.55
C PHE A 348 -0.73 1.96 -9.28
N ALA A 349 -1.22 2.13 -8.07
CA ALA A 349 -2.57 1.72 -7.69
C ALA A 349 -3.67 2.44 -8.50
N ASP A 350 -3.34 3.62 -9.03
CA ASP A 350 -4.19 4.46 -9.87
C ASP A 350 -4.23 4.02 -11.35
N ARG A 351 -3.51 2.95 -11.73
CA ARG A 351 -3.55 2.38 -13.09
C ARG A 351 -4.77 1.46 -13.29
N THR A 352 -5.95 1.90 -12.87
CA THR A 352 -7.23 1.21 -13.07
C THR A 352 -7.81 1.51 -14.46
N SER A 353 -7.04 1.21 -15.51
CA SER A 353 -7.34 1.57 -16.91
C SER A 353 -8.09 0.49 -17.71
N CYS A 354 -8.46 -0.64 -17.08
CA CYS A 354 -9.26 -1.67 -17.72
C CYS A 354 -10.73 -1.25 -17.85
N HIS A 355 -11.44 -1.78 -18.86
CA HIS A 355 -12.89 -1.55 -18.95
C HIS A 355 -13.65 -2.24 -17.81
N GLY A 356 -13.32 -3.51 -17.52
CA GLY A 356 -14.03 -4.34 -16.55
C GLY A 356 -13.71 -3.99 -15.09
N TRP A 357 -14.75 -4.06 -14.25
CA TRP A 357 -14.65 -3.79 -12.81
C TRP A 357 -13.63 -4.69 -12.09
N TRP A 358 -13.72 -6.00 -12.30
CA TRP A 358 -12.87 -6.96 -11.59
C TRP A 358 -11.41 -6.90 -12.03
N ALA A 359 -11.14 -6.55 -13.28
CA ALA A 359 -9.78 -6.30 -13.76
C ALA A 359 -9.15 -5.08 -13.06
N ASN A 360 -9.90 -4.00 -12.84
CA ASN A 360 -9.44 -2.84 -12.09
C ASN A 360 -9.26 -3.17 -10.59
N GLN A 361 -10.21 -3.91 -9.99
CA GLN A 361 -10.01 -4.43 -8.62
C GLN A 361 -8.74 -5.27 -8.53
N TRP A 362 -8.47 -6.10 -9.53
CA TRP A 362 -7.27 -6.93 -9.56
C TRP A 362 -5.99 -6.09 -9.64
N ARG A 363 -5.95 -5.05 -10.47
CA ARG A 363 -4.81 -4.11 -10.53
C ARG A 363 -4.55 -3.42 -9.22
N LEU A 364 -5.60 -2.96 -8.54
CA LEU A 364 -5.51 -2.41 -7.19
C LEU A 364 -4.88 -3.42 -6.22
N LEU A 365 -5.28 -4.69 -6.32
CA LEU A 365 -4.73 -5.76 -5.48
C LEU A 365 -3.27 -6.08 -5.81
N LEU A 366 -2.87 -6.08 -7.09
CA LEU A 366 -1.47 -6.27 -7.49
C LEU A 366 -0.58 -5.17 -6.91
N SER A 367 -1.02 -3.90 -6.95
CA SER A 367 -0.33 -2.80 -6.28
C SER A 367 -0.19 -3.06 -4.77
N GLY A 368 -1.27 -3.47 -4.10
CA GLY A 368 -1.25 -3.82 -2.67
C GLY A 368 -0.33 -5.00 -2.32
N LEU A 369 -0.24 -6.00 -3.21
CA LEU A 369 0.70 -7.12 -3.05
C LEU A 369 2.15 -6.66 -3.24
N ALA A 370 2.42 -5.81 -4.23
CA ALA A 370 3.73 -5.19 -4.41
C ALA A 370 4.11 -4.32 -3.18
N TYR A 371 3.15 -3.57 -2.62
CA TYR A 371 3.33 -2.86 -1.36
C TYR A 371 3.73 -3.82 -0.21
N THR A 372 3.09 -4.98 -0.12
CA THR A 372 3.41 -5.98 0.91
C THR A 372 4.87 -6.46 0.80
N LEU A 373 5.40 -6.64 -0.43
CA LEU A 373 6.81 -6.99 -0.65
C LEU A 373 7.75 -5.83 -0.26
N MET A 374 7.42 -4.60 -0.64
CA MET A 374 8.21 -3.42 -0.30
C MET A 374 8.17 -3.12 1.21
N GLU A 375 7.02 -3.32 1.88
CA GLU A 375 6.90 -3.23 3.34
C GLU A 375 7.78 -4.27 4.03
N ALA A 376 7.77 -5.51 3.56
CA ALA A 376 8.59 -6.56 4.12
C ALA A 376 10.09 -6.27 3.95
N LEU A 377 10.49 -5.79 2.78
CA LEU A 377 11.86 -5.34 2.53
C LEU A 377 12.25 -4.23 3.51
N ARG A 378 11.38 -3.24 3.73
CA ARG A 378 11.58 -2.15 4.68
C ARG A 378 11.70 -2.65 6.11
N ARG A 379 10.72 -3.39 6.57
CA ARG A 379 10.60 -3.86 7.95
C ARG A 379 11.66 -4.90 8.34
N ILE A 380 11.98 -5.83 7.46
CA ILE A 380 12.92 -6.91 7.75
C ILE A 380 14.34 -6.51 7.34
N GLY A 381 14.51 -6.11 6.09
CA GLY A 381 15.82 -5.82 5.52
C GLY A 381 16.41 -4.49 6.02
N LEU A 382 15.59 -3.44 6.03
CA LEU A 382 16.04 -2.07 6.29
C LEU A 382 15.82 -1.60 7.73
N ALA A 383 15.35 -2.45 8.64
CA ALA A 383 15.15 -2.08 10.04
C ALA A 383 16.42 -1.47 10.65
N GLY A 384 16.28 -0.30 11.34
CA GLY A 384 17.39 0.38 11.97
C GLY A 384 18.42 1.04 11.03
N SER A 385 18.17 1.01 9.71
CA SER A 385 19.01 1.74 8.73
C SER A 385 18.42 3.11 8.40
N GLU A 386 19.20 3.91 7.67
CA GLU A 386 18.74 5.21 7.14
C GLU A 386 17.51 5.12 6.22
N LEU A 387 17.26 3.96 5.63
CA LEU A 387 16.12 3.71 4.76
C LEU A 387 14.95 2.99 5.46
N ALA A 388 15.00 2.81 6.78
CA ALA A 388 13.95 2.12 7.54
C ALA A 388 12.56 2.75 7.41
N ARG A 389 12.48 4.06 7.13
CA ARG A 389 11.24 4.81 6.91
C ARG A 389 11.08 5.32 5.48
N ALA A 390 11.98 4.92 4.57
CA ALA A 390 11.99 5.40 3.20
C ALA A 390 10.74 4.94 2.43
N GLN A 391 10.24 5.78 1.55
CA GLN A 391 9.16 5.45 0.63
C GLN A 391 9.62 4.43 -0.44
N CYS A 392 8.68 3.71 -1.05
CA CYS A 392 8.95 2.71 -2.08
C CYS A 392 9.81 3.26 -3.23
N GLY A 393 9.55 4.48 -3.70
CA GLY A 393 10.33 5.12 -4.74
C GLY A 393 11.80 5.34 -4.35
N THR A 394 12.07 5.74 -3.12
CA THR A 394 13.43 5.92 -2.60
C THR A 394 14.17 4.59 -2.46
N ILE A 395 13.50 3.55 -1.93
CA ILE A 395 14.08 2.20 -1.82
C ILE A 395 14.40 1.67 -3.22
N ARG A 396 13.48 1.83 -4.16
CA ARG A 396 13.68 1.45 -5.57
C ARG A 396 14.91 2.10 -6.15
N LEU A 397 15.02 3.40 -6.08
CA LEU A 397 16.13 4.16 -6.67
C LEU A 397 17.47 3.78 -6.06
N LYS A 398 17.52 3.60 -4.74
CA LYS A 398 18.79 3.40 -4.01
C LYS A 398 19.25 1.93 -3.97
N LEU A 399 18.32 0.96 -3.95
CA LEU A 399 18.66 -0.44 -3.72
C LEU A 399 18.19 -1.40 -4.82
N LEU A 400 17.14 -1.04 -5.59
CA LEU A 400 16.62 -1.95 -6.60
C LEU A 400 17.14 -1.61 -8.01
N LYS A 401 17.24 -0.33 -8.36
CA LYS A 401 17.75 0.16 -9.63
C LYS A 401 19.30 0.24 -9.59
N ILE A 402 19.95 -0.91 -9.58
CA ILE A 402 21.40 -1.03 -9.62
C ILE A 402 21.78 -1.71 -10.95
N GLY A 403 22.64 -1.06 -11.73
CA GLY A 403 23.16 -1.66 -12.97
C GLY A 403 23.93 -2.95 -12.68
N ALA A 404 23.65 -3.98 -13.45
CA ALA A 404 24.30 -5.27 -13.33
C ALA A 404 24.62 -5.87 -14.70
N VAL A 405 25.79 -6.47 -14.83
CA VAL A 405 26.12 -7.40 -15.91
C VAL A 405 25.82 -8.81 -15.43
N LEU A 406 25.04 -9.56 -16.22
CA LEU A 406 24.63 -10.91 -15.87
C LEU A 406 25.44 -11.93 -16.68
N VAL A 407 25.99 -12.92 -15.97
CA VAL A 407 26.73 -14.02 -16.58
C VAL A 407 26.04 -15.31 -16.17
N ARG A 408 25.45 -16.00 -17.14
CA ARG A 408 24.70 -17.25 -16.94
C ARG A 408 25.40 -18.43 -17.60
N ASN A 409 25.53 -19.51 -16.87
CA ASN A 409 25.91 -20.83 -17.39
C ASN A 409 25.05 -21.89 -16.71
N THR A 410 25.22 -23.15 -17.08
CA THR A 410 24.41 -24.28 -16.55
C THR A 410 24.41 -24.44 -15.03
N ARG A 411 25.40 -23.88 -14.33
CA ARG A 411 25.55 -24.06 -12.87
C ARG A 411 25.33 -22.77 -12.06
N ARG A 412 25.45 -21.58 -12.69
CA ARG A 412 25.49 -20.31 -11.96
C ARG A 412 24.90 -19.18 -12.77
N VAL A 413 24.14 -18.33 -12.12
CA VAL A 413 23.84 -16.97 -12.56
C VAL A 413 24.55 -16.00 -11.64
N ARG A 414 25.40 -15.14 -12.18
CA ARG A 414 26.15 -14.11 -11.44
C ARG A 414 25.64 -12.73 -11.83
N PHE A 415 25.29 -11.97 -10.82
CA PHE A 415 24.97 -10.54 -10.94
C PHE A 415 26.22 -9.75 -10.57
N LEU A 416 26.88 -9.18 -11.55
CA LEU A 416 28.03 -8.29 -11.36
C LEU A 416 27.47 -6.87 -11.20
N LEU A 417 27.15 -6.51 -9.98
CA LEU A 417 26.56 -5.21 -9.64
C LEU A 417 27.56 -4.07 -9.83
N ALA A 418 27.05 -2.88 -10.18
CA ALA A 418 27.87 -1.69 -10.36
C ALA A 418 28.70 -1.37 -9.10
N ALA A 419 30.02 -1.41 -9.22
CA ALA A 419 30.96 -1.13 -8.14
C ALA A 419 30.87 0.32 -7.62
N SER A 420 30.29 1.23 -8.41
CA SER A 420 30.04 2.63 -8.02
C SER A 420 28.79 2.81 -7.15
N CYS A 421 28.04 1.74 -6.85
CA CYS A 421 26.86 1.85 -5.98
C CYS A 421 27.26 2.26 -4.57
N PRO A 422 26.75 3.39 -4.01
CA PRO A 422 27.14 3.86 -2.68
C PRO A 422 26.51 3.07 -1.53
N TYR A 423 25.53 2.18 -1.83
CA TYR A 423 24.75 1.43 -0.83
C TYR A 423 25.17 -0.03 -0.70
N GLN A 424 26.43 -0.38 -1.03
CA GLN A 424 26.91 -1.77 -1.04
C GLN A 424 26.80 -2.44 0.34
N GLU A 425 27.22 -1.75 1.42
CA GLU A 425 27.16 -2.28 2.79
C GLU A 425 25.70 -2.48 3.24
N LEU A 426 24.84 -1.51 2.93
CA LEU A 426 23.42 -1.62 3.22
C LEU A 426 22.78 -2.80 2.44
N PHE A 427 23.14 -2.95 1.16
CA PHE A 427 22.67 -4.06 0.34
C PHE A 427 23.09 -5.40 0.95
N ALA A 428 24.35 -5.56 1.36
CA ALA A 428 24.84 -6.78 2.01
C ALA A 428 24.09 -7.07 3.32
N THR A 429 23.83 -6.03 4.12
CA THR A 429 23.06 -6.13 5.37
C THR A 429 21.64 -6.61 5.10
N VAL A 430 20.97 -6.06 4.08
CA VAL A 430 19.61 -6.47 3.68
C VAL A 430 19.59 -7.92 3.23
N VAL A 431 20.56 -8.35 2.41
CA VAL A 431 20.69 -9.75 1.99
C VAL A 431 20.81 -10.67 3.19
N ALA A 432 21.69 -10.38 4.14
CA ALA A 432 21.90 -11.19 5.34
C ALA A 432 20.61 -11.31 6.17
N ARG A 433 19.90 -10.20 6.40
CA ARG A 433 18.65 -10.18 7.18
C ARG A 433 17.48 -10.91 6.51
N LEU A 434 17.41 -10.85 5.19
CA LEU A 434 16.38 -11.58 4.43
C LEU A 434 16.70 -13.08 4.32
N ALA A 435 17.98 -13.47 4.39
CA ALA A 435 18.40 -14.88 4.36
C ALA A 435 18.28 -15.58 5.72
N SER A 436 18.42 -14.86 6.84
CA SER A 436 18.31 -15.40 8.19
C SER A 436 16.86 -15.72 8.57
N GLY A 437 16.55 -16.96 8.86
CA GLY A 437 15.25 -17.48 9.35
C GLY A 437 14.56 -18.38 8.36
#